data_56293cb1f9a144d3214744bf2de77c91
#
_entry.id   56293cb1f9a144d3214744bf2de77c91
#
_cell.length_a   1.000
_cell.length_b   1.000
_cell.length_c   1.000
_cell.angle_alpha   90.00
_cell.angle_beta   90.00
_cell.angle_gamma   90.00
#
_symmetry.space_group_name_H-M   'P 1'
#
loop_
_entity.id
_entity.type
_entity.pdbx_description
1 polymer ?
#
loop_
_entity_poly.entity_id
_entity_poly.type
_entity_poly.pdbx_seq_one_letter_code
_entity_poly.pdbx_strand_id
1 'polypeptide(L)'
;MKLLLVEDDNHVAAALSAILARHGFRVVHARSGEEALRALLPTGAEPFGVVLLDLGLPDQDGYEVCGKIRKRTSIPVIMVTARADVRSRIHGLNLGADDYVVKPYDTGELLARIHAVSRRKPAGEDTVPTPVAALRLGHVQIELPTRRVSVDGCEVQLTRKEFDLLALLAQCPGVVFRREQIISEVWRTSWEGTGRTLEVHVASLRSKLRLPALIETVRGVGYRLVAPSA
;
A
#
# COMPACT_ATOMS: atom_id res chain seq x y z
N MET A 1 -0.28 -3.12 18.44
CA MET A 1 -0.12 -3.68 17.09
C MET A 1 1.29 -4.18 16.90
N LYS A 2 1.46 -5.37 16.29
CA LYS A 2 2.77 -5.98 16.03
C LYS A 2 3.35 -5.42 14.72
N LEU A 3 4.61 -4.97 14.74
CA LEU A 3 5.31 -4.35 13.62
C LEU A 3 6.60 -5.13 13.34
N LEU A 4 6.87 -5.41 12.06
CA LEU A 4 8.15 -5.96 11.63
C LEU A 4 9.05 -4.81 11.14
N LEU A 5 10.20 -4.64 11.80
CA LEU A 5 11.24 -3.71 11.40
C LEU A 5 12.38 -4.49 10.75
N VAL A 6 12.66 -4.20 9.47
CA VAL A 6 13.74 -4.82 8.70
C VAL A 6 14.81 -3.76 8.48
N GLU A 7 15.90 -3.86 9.23
CA GLU A 7 17.01 -2.90 9.28
C GLU A 7 18.28 -3.65 9.71
N ASP A 8 19.36 -3.52 8.95
CA ASP A 8 20.62 -4.21 9.24
C ASP A 8 21.46 -3.50 10.30
N ASP A 9 21.34 -2.18 10.41
CA ASP A 9 22.01 -1.41 11.46
C ASP A 9 21.30 -1.55 12.81
N ASN A 10 21.98 -2.25 13.74
CA ASN A 10 21.45 -2.47 15.09
C ASN A 10 21.20 -1.21 15.88
N HIS A 11 22.02 -0.14 15.70
CA HIS A 11 21.84 1.11 16.43
C HIS A 11 20.60 1.86 15.93
N VAL A 12 20.41 1.90 14.61
CA VAL A 12 19.21 2.47 13.99
C VAL A 12 17.97 1.68 14.42
N ALA A 13 18.05 0.34 14.32
CA ALA A 13 16.96 -0.54 14.72
C ALA A 13 16.58 -0.40 16.20
N ALA A 14 17.57 -0.33 17.10
CA ALA A 14 17.32 -0.17 18.53
C ALA A 14 16.68 1.19 18.85
N ALA A 15 17.20 2.27 18.26
CA ALA A 15 16.65 3.62 18.44
C ALA A 15 15.20 3.71 17.95
N LEU A 16 14.94 3.22 16.74
CA LEU A 16 13.61 3.24 16.15
C LEU A 16 12.64 2.33 16.91
N SER A 17 13.09 1.14 17.32
CA SER A 17 12.28 0.22 18.14
C SER A 17 11.85 0.84 19.47
N ALA A 18 12.77 1.56 20.16
CA ALA A 18 12.45 2.24 21.40
C ALA A 18 11.38 3.34 21.20
N ILE A 19 11.48 4.11 20.12
CA ILE A 19 10.49 5.12 19.78
C ILE A 19 9.13 4.47 19.46
N LEU A 20 9.11 3.46 18.62
CA LEU A 20 7.88 2.76 18.24
C LEU A 20 7.20 2.09 19.43
N ALA A 21 7.99 1.48 20.35
CA ALA A 21 7.47 0.88 21.58
C ALA A 21 6.78 1.91 22.50
N ARG A 22 7.33 3.11 22.63
CA ARG A 22 6.69 4.22 23.37
C ARG A 22 5.34 4.66 22.79
N HIS A 23 5.11 4.39 21.50
CA HIS A 23 3.84 4.66 20.81
C HIS A 23 2.93 3.41 20.71
N GLY A 24 3.18 2.37 21.53
CA GLY A 24 2.32 1.20 21.65
C GLY A 24 2.50 0.13 20.57
N PHE A 25 3.59 0.18 19.80
CA PHE A 25 3.94 -0.86 18.85
C PHE A 25 4.77 -1.96 19.49
N ARG A 26 4.47 -3.21 19.16
CA ARG A 26 5.29 -4.36 19.52
C ARG A 26 6.20 -4.66 18.33
N VAL A 27 7.46 -4.26 18.44
CA VAL A 27 8.42 -4.36 17.35
C VAL A 27 9.11 -5.72 17.38
N VAL A 28 9.15 -6.37 16.22
CA VAL A 28 10.02 -7.52 15.94
C VAL A 28 11.05 -7.03 14.94
N HIS A 29 12.34 -7.19 15.28
CA HIS A 29 13.43 -6.76 14.44
C HIS A 29 13.97 -7.94 13.62
N ALA A 30 14.16 -7.72 12.32
CA ALA A 30 14.85 -8.61 11.40
C ALA A 30 16.04 -7.87 10.80
N ARG A 31 17.21 -8.48 10.77
CA ARG A 31 18.47 -7.87 10.34
C ARG A 31 18.78 -8.11 8.87
N SER A 32 17.95 -8.91 8.20
CA SER A 32 18.13 -9.30 6.82
C SER A 32 16.80 -9.58 6.15
N GLY A 33 16.79 -9.62 4.82
CA GLY A 33 15.60 -10.00 4.06
C GLY A 33 15.17 -11.43 4.33
N GLU A 34 16.11 -12.34 4.53
CA GLU A 34 15.80 -13.74 4.86
C GLU A 34 15.11 -13.86 6.23
N GLU A 35 15.62 -13.17 7.26
CA GLU A 35 14.98 -13.13 8.58
C GLU A 35 13.57 -12.53 8.48
N ALA A 36 13.41 -11.46 7.73
CA ALA A 36 12.10 -10.85 7.51
C ALA A 36 11.10 -11.81 6.87
N LEU A 37 11.51 -12.50 5.81
CA LEU A 37 10.66 -13.48 5.12
C LEU A 37 10.34 -14.70 6.00
N ARG A 38 11.25 -15.14 6.85
CA ARG A 38 10.99 -16.18 7.87
C ARG A 38 10.00 -15.73 8.93
N ALA A 39 10.15 -14.49 9.43
CA ALA A 39 9.23 -13.94 10.44
C ALA A 39 7.79 -13.82 9.94
N LEU A 40 7.60 -13.71 8.63
CA LEU A 40 6.29 -13.61 7.98
C LEU A 40 5.65 -14.95 7.64
N LEU A 41 6.32 -16.08 7.93
CA LEU A 41 5.71 -17.40 7.74
C LEU A 41 4.56 -17.59 8.75
N PRO A 42 3.48 -18.29 8.34
CA PRO A 42 2.36 -18.56 9.23
C PRO A 42 2.82 -19.50 10.35
N THR A 43 2.88 -18.98 11.57
CA THR A 43 3.29 -19.74 12.78
C THR A 43 2.18 -19.86 13.81
N GLY A 44 0.92 -19.51 13.47
CA GLY A 44 -0.17 -19.40 14.43
C GLY A 44 -0.05 -18.22 15.40
N ALA A 45 1.02 -17.43 15.30
CA ALA A 45 1.23 -16.24 16.11
C ALA A 45 0.43 -15.04 15.59
N GLU A 46 0.26 -14.03 16.46
CA GLU A 46 -0.38 -12.76 16.08
C GLU A 46 0.23 -12.18 14.79
N PRO A 47 -0.59 -11.82 13.80
CA PRO A 47 -0.12 -11.29 12.53
C PRO A 47 0.54 -9.92 12.68
N PHE A 48 1.47 -9.61 11.81
CA PHE A 48 2.02 -8.27 11.71
C PHE A 48 1.00 -7.30 11.10
N GLY A 49 0.91 -6.11 11.67
CA GLY A 49 0.04 -5.03 11.16
C GLY A 49 0.72 -4.16 10.10
N VAL A 50 2.08 -4.11 10.10
CA VAL A 50 2.87 -3.34 9.12
C VAL A 50 4.31 -3.86 9.10
N VAL A 51 4.97 -3.71 7.96
CA VAL A 51 6.41 -3.94 7.76
C VAL A 51 7.07 -2.60 7.44
N LEU A 52 8.10 -2.23 8.21
CA LEU A 52 9.05 -1.19 7.83
C LEU A 52 10.26 -1.87 7.22
N LEU A 53 10.61 -1.53 5.98
CA LEU A 53 11.61 -2.23 5.19
C LEU A 53 12.69 -1.27 4.70
N ASP A 54 13.92 -1.44 5.17
CA ASP A 54 15.06 -0.79 4.52
C ASP A 54 15.39 -1.51 3.20
N LEU A 55 15.93 -0.75 2.26
CA LEU A 55 16.40 -1.27 0.97
C LEU A 55 17.86 -1.71 1.01
N GLY A 56 18.64 -1.19 1.97
CA GLY A 56 20.09 -1.44 2.09
C GLY A 56 20.42 -2.71 2.86
N LEU A 57 19.73 -3.83 2.62
CA LEU A 57 19.95 -5.06 3.35
C LEU A 57 21.22 -5.79 2.88
N PRO A 58 21.91 -6.55 3.76
CA PRO A 58 23.20 -7.16 3.46
C PRO A 58 23.11 -8.42 2.57
N ASP A 59 21.96 -9.08 2.54
CA ASP A 59 21.76 -10.39 1.91
C ASP A 59 21.02 -10.31 0.57
N GLN A 60 20.14 -9.34 0.38
CA GLN A 60 19.37 -9.17 -0.86
C GLN A 60 18.83 -7.75 -1.00
N ASP A 61 18.51 -7.32 -2.22
CA ASP A 61 17.90 -6.02 -2.44
C ASP A 61 16.52 -5.93 -1.78
N GLY A 62 16.29 -4.89 -0.98
CA GLY A 62 15.00 -4.67 -0.32
C GLY A 62 13.81 -4.59 -1.28
N TYR A 63 14.01 -4.23 -2.53
CA TYR A 63 12.98 -4.29 -3.56
C TYR A 63 12.53 -5.73 -3.85
N GLU A 64 13.48 -6.67 -3.92
CA GLU A 64 13.16 -8.10 -4.08
C GLU A 64 12.43 -8.63 -2.86
N VAL A 65 12.87 -8.24 -1.65
CA VAL A 65 12.20 -8.60 -0.40
C VAL A 65 10.75 -8.12 -0.41
N CYS A 66 10.51 -6.87 -0.80
CA CYS A 66 9.15 -6.33 -0.94
C CYS A 66 8.30 -7.16 -1.90
N GLY A 67 8.83 -7.47 -3.08
CA GLY A 67 8.14 -8.32 -4.06
C GLY A 67 7.82 -9.71 -3.53
N LYS A 68 8.74 -10.33 -2.76
CA LYS A 68 8.52 -11.63 -2.11
C LYS A 68 7.45 -11.55 -1.01
N ILE A 69 7.45 -10.47 -0.21
CA ILE A 69 6.42 -10.20 0.80
C ILE A 69 5.04 -10.09 0.15
N ARG A 70 4.94 -9.33 -0.92
CA ARG A 70 3.67 -9.11 -1.65
C ARG A 70 3.08 -10.37 -2.26
N LYS A 71 3.90 -11.29 -2.71
CA LYS A 71 3.43 -12.60 -3.22
C LYS A 71 2.83 -13.49 -2.13
N ARG A 72 3.15 -13.25 -0.86
CA ARG A 72 2.79 -14.12 0.26
C ARG A 72 1.76 -13.49 1.20
N THR A 73 1.74 -12.16 1.31
CA THR A 73 0.93 -11.45 2.31
C THR A 73 0.36 -10.15 1.77
N SER A 74 -0.75 -9.71 2.36
CA SER A 74 -1.33 -8.38 2.16
C SER A 74 -0.93 -7.38 3.24
N ILE A 75 0.05 -7.70 4.10
CA ILE A 75 0.51 -6.83 5.18
C ILE A 75 1.08 -5.54 4.57
N PRO A 76 0.69 -4.34 5.05
CA PRO A 76 1.24 -3.09 4.55
C PRO A 76 2.76 -3.04 4.67
N VAL A 77 3.44 -2.56 3.61
CA VAL A 77 4.90 -2.36 3.60
C VAL A 77 5.19 -0.89 3.35
N ILE A 78 5.96 -0.28 4.26
CA ILE A 78 6.54 1.04 4.09
C ILE A 78 8.04 0.85 3.85
N MET A 79 8.54 1.30 2.71
CA MET A 79 9.98 1.35 2.45
C MET A 79 10.60 2.55 3.16
N VAL A 80 11.67 2.33 3.93
CA VAL A 80 12.37 3.37 4.69
C VAL A 80 13.84 3.32 4.31
N THR A 81 14.33 4.28 3.52
CA THR A 81 15.66 4.17 2.88
C THR A 81 16.32 5.51 2.63
N ALA A 82 17.65 5.51 2.47
CA ALA A 82 18.41 6.68 2.04
C ALA A 82 18.27 7.02 0.54
N ARG A 83 17.68 6.13 -0.27
CA ARG A 83 17.49 6.39 -1.71
C ARG A 83 16.37 7.42 -1.91
N ALA A 84 16.75 8.66 -2.18
CA ALA A 84 15.80 9.78 -2.32
C ALA A 84 15.33 10.03 -3.76
N ASP A 85 15.95 9.36 -4.76
CA ASP A 85 15.66 9.62 -6.15
C ASP A 85 14.26 9.13 -6.56
N VAL A 86 13.69 9.83 -7.55
CA VAL A 86 12.31 9.59 -8.00
C VAL A 86 12.14 8.19 -8.62
N ARG A 87 13.16 7.68 -9.32
CA ARG A 87 13.08 6.37 -9.98
C ARG A 87 13.00 5.25 -8.95
N SER A 88 13.83 5.31 -7.91
CA SER A 88 13.82 4.37 -6.79
C SER A 88 12.46 4.33 -6.08
N ARG A 89 11.85 5.51 -5.85
CA ARG A 89 10.52 5.60 -5.25
C ARG A 89 9.43 4.98 -6.15
N ILE A 90 9.43 5.34 -7.43
CA ILE A 90 8.50 4.79 -8.42
C ILE A 90 8.64 3.26 -8.49
N HIS A 91 9.87 2.76 -8.51
CA HIS A 91 10.14 1.33 -8.55
C HIS A 91 9.56 0.60 -7.32
N GLY A 92 9.83 1.11 -6.11
CA GLY A 92 9.32 0.53 -4.86
C GLY A 92 7.80 0.46 -4.80
N LEU A 93 7.13 1.54 -5.20
CA LEU A 93 5.67 1.62 -5.22
C LEU A 93 5.07 0.66 -6.26
N ASN A 94 5.69 0.52 -7.44
CA ASN A 94 5.26 -0.43 -8.47
C ASN A 94 5.42 -1.89 -8.03
N LEU A 95 6.39 -2.20 -7.17
CA LEU A 95 6.56 -3.52 -6.55
C LEU A 95 5.52 -3.81 -5.45
N GLY A 96 4.69 -2.82 -5.14
CA GLY A 96 3.57 -2.98 -4.21
C GLY A 96 3.82 -2.44 -2.79
N ALA A 97 4.86 -1.61 -2.57
CA ALA A 97 4.95 -0.86 -1.33
C ALA A 97 3.73 0.05 -1.17
N ASP A 98 3.21 0.16 0.05
CA ASP A 98 2.07 1.03 0.35
C ASP A 98 2.51 2.48 0.53
N ASP A 99 3.75 2.69 1.00
CA ASP A 99 4.35 4.01 1.13
C ASP A 99 5.88 3.94 1.06
N TYR A 100 6.54 5.10 0.94
CA TYR A 100 7.97 5.24 0.79
C TYR A 100 8.46 6.45 1.58
N VAL A 101 9.40 6.24 2.50
CA VAL A 101 9.96 7.28 3.39
C VAL A 101 11.46 7.37 3.16
N VAL A 102 11.96 8.59 2.97
CA VAL A 102 13.39 8.85 2.71
C VAL A 102 14.08 9.24 4.00
N LYS A 103 15.21 8.61 4.32
CA LYS A 103 16.11 9.01 5.42
C LYS A 103 16.91 10.27 5.02
N PRO A 104 17.09 11.27 5.92
CA PRO A 104 16.53 11.37 7.26
C PRO A 104 15.05 11.79 7.24
N TYR A 105 14.25 11.26 8.14
CA TYR A 105 12.83 11.53 8.27
C TYR A 105 12.47 12.01 9.67
N ASP A 106 11.40 12.77 9.78
CA ASP A 106 10.79 13.10 11.05
C ASP A 106 10.06 11.89 11.64
N THR A 107 10.26 11.64 12.93
CA THR A 107 9.64 10.49 13.61
C THR A 107 8.12 10.59 13.66
N GLY A 108 7.57 11.80 13.83
CA GLY A 108 6.13 12.02 13.80
C GLY A 108 5.54 11.74 12.42
N GLU A 109 6.26 12.10 11.34
CA GLU A 109 5.88 11.77 9.98
C GLU A 109 5.82 10.25 9.78
N LEU A 110 6.87 9.52 10.20
CA LEU A 110 6.90 8.06 10.09
C LEU A 110 5.73 7.42 10.86
N LEU A 111 5.48 7.86 12.09
CA LEU A 111 4.35 7.39 12.90
C LEU A 111 3.00 7.65 12.24
N ALA A 112 2.80 8.84 11.68
CA ALA A 112 1.57 9.18 10.96
C ALA A 112 1.35 8.25 9.74
N ARG A 113 2.43 7.95 9.00
CA ARG A 113 2.40 7.02 7.86
C ARG A 113 2.11 5.58 8.28
N ILE A 114 2.74 5.09 9.37
CA ILE A 114 2.44 3.77 9.94
C ILE A 114 0.97 3.68 10.32
N HIS A 115 0.43 4.66 11.02
CA HIS A 115 -0.98 4.70 11.37
C HIS A 115 -1.89 4.78 10.13
N ALA A 116 -1.50 5.51 9.09
CA ALA A 116 -2.27 5.63 7.87
C ALA A 116 -2.41 4.29 7.13
N VAL A 117 -1.32 3.51 7.02
CA VAL A 117 -1.36 2.22 6.32
C VAL A 117 -1.92 1.08 7.17
N SER A 118 -1.83 1.17 8.52
CA SER A 118 -2.24 0.10 9.44
C SER A 118 -3.70 0.18 9.91
N ARG A 119 -4.37 1.33 9.80
CA ARG A 119 -5.76 1.54 10.27
C ARG A 119 -6.81 0.71 9.52
N ARG A 120 -6.45 0.03 8.44
CA ARG A 120 -7.32 -0.89 7.72
C ARG A 120 -7.10 -2.30 8.24
N LYS A 121 -7.98 -2.74 9.18
CA LYS A 121 -8.17 -4.17 9.45
C LYS A 121 -8.45 -4.87 8.12
N PRO A 122 -7.92 -6.09 7.89
CA PRO A 122 -8.53 -6.97 6.91
C PRO A 122 -10.01 -7.08 7.28
N ALA A 123 -10.88 -6.83 6.32
CA ALA A 123 -12.29 -7.13 6.47
C ALA A 123 -12.43 -8.66 6.60
N GLY A 124 -12.57 -9.14 7.83
CA GLY A 124 -12.68 -10.55 8.12
C GLY A 124 -12.65 -10.77 9.60
N GLU A 125 -13.77 -10.50 10.25
CA GLU A 125 -14.39 -11.30 11.30
C GLU A 125 -15.63 -10.54 11.79
N ASP A 126 -16.76 -11.25 11.75
CA ASP A 126 -18.09 -10.86 12.21
C ASP A 126 -18.90 -9.92 11.28
N THR A 127 -19.46 -10.52 10.23
CA THR A 127 -20.88 -10.32 9.88
C THR A 127 -21.32 -11.40 8.88
N VAL A 128 -22.48 -11.96 9.12
CA VAL A 128 -23.30 -12.83 8.27
C VAL A 128 -23.27 -12.34 6.81
N PRO A 129 -23.19 -13.21 5.79
CA PRO A 129 -23.10 -12.81 4.40
C PRO A 129 -24.37 -12.09 3.96
N THR A 130 -24.33 -10.77 4.00
CA THR A 130 -25.24 -9.93 3.24
C THR A 130 -24.83 -10.00 1.77
N PRO A 131 -25.74 -9.96 0.79
CA PRO A 131 -25.40 -10.13 -0.62
C PRO A 131 -24.31 -9.15 -1.03
N VAL A 132 -23.24 -9.69 -1.57
CA VAL A 132 -22.01 -9.00 -1.97
C VAL A 132 -22.36 -7.79 -2.83
N ALA A 133 -22.15 -6.60 -2.30
CA ALA A 133 -22.24 -5.38 -3.10
C ALA A 133 -21.05 -5.32 -4.06
N ALA A 134 -21.16 -6.03 -5.17
CA ALA A 134 -20.20 -5.92 -6.26
C ALA A 134 -20.57 -4.70 -7.11
N LEU A 135 -19.67 -3.76 -7.22
CA LEU A 135 -19.79 -2.65 -8.18
C LEU A 135 -19.42 -3.18 -9.57
N ARG A 136 -20.34 -3.08 -10.51
CA ARG A 136 -20.10 -3.46 -11.92
C ARG A 136 -19.99 -2.21 -12.77
N LEU A 137 -18.89 -2.11 -13.49
CA LEU A 137 -18.57 -0.99 -14.38
C LEU A 137 -18.15 -1.57 -15.74
N GLY A 138 -19.15 -1.85 -16.60
CA GLY A 138 -18.91 -2.58 -17.84
C GLY A 138 -18.29 -3.96 -17.55
N HIS A 139 -17.10 -4.19 -18.08
CA HIS A 139 -16.35 -5.44 -17.91
C HIS A 139 -15.64 -5.59 -16.55
N VAL A 140 -15.61 -4.53 -15.73
CA VAL A 140 -14.93 -4.53 -14.44
C VAL A 140 -15.92 -4.82 -13.33
N GLN A 141 -15.62 -5.83 -12.52
CA GLN A 141 -16.34 -6.16 -11.29
C GLN A 141 -15.44 -5.91 -10.09
N ILE A 142 -15.91 -5.14 -9.12
CA ILE A 142 -15.18 -4.78 -7.90
C ILE A 142 -15.97 -5.32 -6.71
N GLU A 143 -15.41 -6.27 -6.01
CA GLU A 143 -15.97 -6.85 -4.79
C GLU A 143 -15.35 -6.15 -3.57
N LEU A 144 -16.07 -5.21 -2.97
CA LEU A 144 -15.57 -4.40 -1.86
C LEU A 144 -15.20 -5.24 -0.62
N PRO A 145 -16.04 -6.21 -0.18
CA PRO A 145 -15.74 -6.99 1.02
C PRO A 145 -14.52 -7.89 0.88
N THR A 146 -14.39 -8.56 -0.26
CA THR A 146 -13.28 -9.50 -0.54
C THR A 146 -12.05 -8.80 -1.10
N ARG A 147 -12.18 -7.52 -1.45
CA ARG A 147 -11.14 -6.72 -2.11
C ARG A 147 -10.64 -7.33 -3.43
N ARG A 148 -11.52 -8.02 -4.13
CA ARG A 148 -11.22 -8.63 -5.44
C ARG A 148 -11.68 -7.74 -6.56
N VAL A 149 -10.92 -7.77 -7.64
CA VAL A 149 -11.26 -7.09 -8.89
C VAL A 149 -11.11 -8.10 -10.02
N SER A 150 -12.11 -8.16 -10.89
CA SER A 150 -12.02 -8.94 -12.13
C SER A 150 -12.36 -8.07 -13.34
N VAL A 151 -11.74 -8.38 -14.46
CA VAL A 151 -11.99 -7.79 -15.77
C VAL A 151 -12.31 -8.93 -16.72
N ASP A 152 -13.49 -8.90 -17.34
CA ASP A 152 -13.99 -10.00 -18.18
C ASP A 152 -13.97 -11.36 -17.47
N GLY A 153 -14.25 -11.39 -16.18
CA GLY A 153 -14.23 -12.60 -15.35
C GLY A 153 -12.83 -13.07 -14.91
N CYS A 154 -11.75 -12.44 -15.41
CA CYS A 154 -10.38 -12.75 -14.99
C CYS A 154 -9.97 -11.90 -13.78
N GLU A 155 -9.50 -12.54 -12.71
CA GLU A 155 -9.06 -11.85 -11.51
C GLU A 155 -7.79 -11.01 -11.79
N VAL A 156 -7.80 -9.74 -11.35
CA VAL A 156 -6.69 -8.80 -11.47
C VAL A 156 -6.08 -8.57 -10.10
N GLN A 157 -4.80 -8.90 -9.95
CA GLN A 157 -4.08 -8.71 -8.69
C GLN A 157 -3.71 -7.24 -8.51
N LEU A 158 -4.40 -6.57 -7.60
CA LEU A 158 -4.12 -5.19 -7.21
C LEU A 158 -3.40 -5.14 -5.87
N THR A 159 -2.51 -4.16 -5.73
CA THR A 159 -1.99 -3.80 -4.41
C THR A 159 -3.10 -3.17 -3.57
N ARG A 160 -2.88 -3.08 -2.26
CA ARG A 160 -3.85 -2.48 -1.35
C ARG A 160 -4.24 -1.05 -1.75
N LYS A 161 -3.25 -0.22 -2.12
CA LYS A 161 -3.49 1.17 -2.51
C LYS A 161 -4.16 1.32 -3.87
N GLU A 162 -3.81 0.44 -4.81
CA GLU A 162 -4.50 0.39 -6.11
C GLU A 162 -5.97 0.02 -5.94
N PHE A 163 -6.26 -0.99 -5.11
CA PHE A 163 -7.64 -1.35 -4.81
C PHE A 163 -8.39 -0.19 -4.14
N ASP A 164 -7.79 0.44 -3.11
CA ASP A 164 -8.39 1.57 -2.40
C ASP A 164 -8.70 2.74 -3.32
N LEU A 165 -7.76 3.05 -4.24
CA LEU A 165 -7.93 4.09 -5.24
C LEU A 165 -9.08 3.77 -6.20
N LEU A 166 -9.11 2.54 -6.73
CA LEU A 166 -10.19 2.08 -7.61
C LEU A 166 -11.54 2.12 -6.90
N ALA A 167 -11.61 1.61 -5.66
CA ALA A 167 -12.82 1.58 -4.85
C ALA A 167 -13.34 2.99 -4.54
N LEU A 168 -12.44 3.94 -4.25
CA LEU A 168 -12.82 5.35 -4.04
C LEU A 168 -13.45 5.95 -5.30
N LEU A 169 -12.78 5.82 -6.44
CA LEU A 169 -13.28 6.36 -7.71
C LEU A 169 -14.59 5.70 -8.16
N ALA A 170 -14.77 4.42 -7.82
CA ALA A 170 -15.94 3.63 -8.17
C ALA A 170 -17.19 3.97 -7.31
N GLN A 171 -17.03 4.69 -6.21
CA GLN A 171 -18.18 5.15 -5.41
C GLN A 171 -19.08 6.11 -6.18
N CYS A 172 -18.47 6.96 -7.04
CA CYS A 172 -19.17 7.96 -7.81
C CYS A 172 -18.60 8.03 -9.24
N PRO A 173 -18.95 7.07 -10.13
CA PRO A 173 -18.50 7.10 -11.53
C PRO A 173 -18.91 8.40 -12.22
N GLY A 174 -18.01 8.97 -13.03
CA GLY A 174 -18.22 10.25 -13.72
C GLY A 174 -17.87 11.50 -12.89
N VAL A 175 -17.79 11.37 -11.56
CA VAL A 175 -17.42 12.50 -10.69
C VAL A 175 -15.89 12.62 -10.61
N VAL A 176 -15.40 13.87 -10.71
CA VAL A 176 -13.97 14.17 -10.59
C VAL A 176 -13.59 14.27 -9.12
N PHE A 177 -12.69 13.39 -8.67
CA PHE A 177 -12.06 13.51 -7.36
C PHE A 177 -10.78 14.35 -7.50
N ARG A 178 -10.64 15.39 -6.65
CA ARG A 178 -9.42 16.20 -6.62
C ARG A 178 -8.24 15.40 -6.10
N ARG A 179 -7.03 15.74 -6.54
CA ARG A 179 -5.78 15.05 -6.13
C ARG A 179 -5.62 15.01 -4.62
N GLU A 180 -5.84 16.15 -3.96
CA GLU A 180 -5.75 16.31 -2.51
C GLU A 180 -6.75 15.41 -1.78
N GLN A 181 -7.98 15.36 -2.30
CA GLN A 181 -9.04 14.50 -1.76
C GLN A 181 -8.66 13.02 -1.88
N ILE A 182 -8.19 12.58 -3.05
CA ILE A 182 -7.77 11.19 -3.26
C ILE A 182 -6.63 10.82 -2.30
N ILE A 183 -5.64 11.70 -2.13
CA ILE A 183 -4.52 11.47 -1.24
C ILE A 183 -4.99 11.40 0.21
N SER A 184 -5.83 12.32 0.64
CA SER A 184 -6.40 12.33 1.98
C SER A 184 -7.19 11.04 2.26
N GLU A 185 -8.03 10.59 1.33
CA GLU A 185 -8.89 9.42 1.50
C GLU A 185 -8.11 8.09 1.42
N VAL A 186 -7.21 7.97 0.43
CA VAL A 186 -6.50 6.71 0.17
C VAL A 186 -5.25 6.59 1.05
N TRP A 187 -4.47 7.65 1.23
CA TRP A 187 -3.24 7.64 2.03
C TRP A 187 -3.42 8.22 3.43
N ARG A 188 -4.50 8.98 3.67
CA ARG A 188 -4.82 9.64 4.95
C ARG A 188 -3.67 10.53 5.45
N THR A 189 -3.01 11.21 4.55
CA THR A 189 -1.91 12.14 4.79
C THR A 189 -2.16 13.46 4.06
N SER A 190 -1.39 14.50 4.41
CA SER A 190 -1.43 15.77 3.69
C SER A 190 -0.79 15.64 2.29
N TRP A 191 -1.14 16.57 1.40
CA TRP A 191 -0.70 16.62 0.00
C TRP A 191 0.83 16.75 -0.17
N GLU A 192 1.53 17.32 0.79
CA GLU A 192 2.95 17.65 0.65
C GLU A 192 3.81 16.41 0.38
N GLY A 193 4.37 16.34 -0.83
CA GLY A 193 5.26 15.26 -1.29
C GLY A 193 4.58 14.01 -1.84
N THR A 194 3.26 13.84 -1.78
CA THR A 194 2.55 12.62 -2.18
C THR A 194 1.97 12.65 -3.61
N GLY A 195 2.00 13.77 -4.32
CA GLY A 195 1.39 13.90 -5.65
C GLY A 195 1.94 12.91 -6.68
N ARG A 196 3.25 12.66 -6.69
CA ARG A 196 3.88 11.66 -7.58
C ARG A 196 3.51 10.23 -7.22
N THR A 197 3.25 9.96 -5.95
CA THR A 197 2.80 8.63 -5.49
C THR A 197 1.44 8.29 -6.09
N LEU A 198 0.50 9.24 -6.13
CA LEU A 198 -0.80 9.05 -6.76
C LEU A 198 -0.68 8.75 -8.26
N GLU A 199 0.16 9.49 -8.98
CA GLU A 199 0.37 9.30 -10.43
C GLU A 199 0.90 7.90 -10.76
N VAL A 200 1.82 7.40 -9.96
CA VAL A 200 2.37 6.03 -10.11
C VAL A 200 1.28 4.97 -9.91
N HIS A 201 0.47 5.11 -8.87
CA HIS A 201 -0.61 4.14 -8.62
C HIS A 201 -1.70 4.20 -9.69
N VAL A 202 -2.03 5.37 -10.21
CA VAL A 202 -2.97 5.51 -11.34
C VAL A 202 -2.39 4.84 -12.59
N ALA A 203 -1.11 5.05 -12.91
CA ALA A 203 -0.47 4.44 -14.07
C ALA A 203 -0.42 2.91 -13.95
N SER A 204 -0.02 2.40 -12.76
CA SER A 204 0.00 0.96 -12.48
C SER A 204 -1.40 0.33 -12.57
N LEU A 205 -2.40 0.98 -12.00
CA LEU A 205 -3.78 0.52 -12.02
C LEU A 205 -4.33 0.44 -13.46
N ARG A 206 -4.09 1.45 -14.30
CA ARG A 206 -4.45 1.44 -15.74
C ARG A 206 -3.79 0.28 -16.48
N SER A 207 -2.51 0.04 -16.21
CA SER A 207 -1.76 -1.06 -16.82
C SER A 207 -2.31 -2.43 -16.43
N LYS A 208 -2.59 -2.64 -15.13
CA LYS A 208 -3.10 -3.91 -14.60
C LYS A 208 -4.51 -4.23 -15.08
N LEU A 209 -5.38 -3.23 -15.11
CA LEU A 209 -6.75 -3.40 -15.60
C LEU A 209 -6.81 -3.55 -17.14
N ARG A 210 -5.75 -3.17 -17.86
CA ARG A 210 -5.69 -3.12 -19.34
C ARG A 210 -6.80 -2.26 -19.96
N LEU A 211 -7.33 -1.32 -19.19
CA LEU A 211 -8.40 -0.40 -19.56
C LEU A 211 -7.96 1.05 -19.26
N PRO A 212 -7.03 1.62 -20.03
CA PRO A 212 -6.46 2.94 -19.74
C PRO A 212 -7.52 4.06 -19.76
N ALA A 213 -8.58 3.91 -20.51
CA ALA A 213 -9.68 4.87 -20.59
C ALA A 213 -10.63 4.82 -19.39
N LEU A 214 -10.60 3.75 -18.58
CA LEU A 214 -11.46 3.60 -17.40
C LEU A 214 -11.22 4.70 -16.36
N ILE A 215 -9.96 5.10 -16.16
CA ILE A 215 -9.59 6.17 -15.24
C ILE A 215 -9.10 7.35 -16.07
N GLU A 216 -9.89 8.38 -16.17
CA GLU A 216 -9.56 9.60 -16.90
C GLU A 216 -8.80 10.59 -16.01
N THR A 217 -7.77 11.24 -16.59
CA THR A 217 -7.08 12.36 -15.95
C THR A 217 -7.74 13.68 -16.34
N VAL A 218 -8.29 14.39 -15.37
CA VAL A 218 -8.76 15.78 -15.56
C VAL A 218 -7.59 16.71 -15.21
N ARG A 219 -6.95 17.25 -16.26
CA ARG A 219 -5.73 18.05 -16.12
C ARG A 219 -5.90 19.19 -15.12
N GLY A 220 -4.94 19.36 -14.24
CA GLY A 220 -4.96 20.40 -13.20
C GLY A 220 -5.93 20.15 -12.04
N VAL A 221 -6.80 19.14 -12.11
CA VAL A 221 -7.85 18.88 -11.10
C VAL A 221 -7.63 17.53 -10.40
N GLY A 222 -7.69 16.42 -11.13
CA GLY A 222 -7.66 15.11 -10.50
C GLY A 222 -7.97 13.96 -11.45
N TYR A 223 -8.73 13.00 -10.94
CA TYR A 223 -9.07 11.77 -11.66
C TYR A 223 -10.56 11.45 -11.52
N ARG A 224 -11.13 10.82 -12.53
CA ARG A 224 -12.49 10.24 -12.47
C ARG A 224 -12.52 8.86 -13.08
N LEU A 225 -13.45 8.05 -12.60
CA LEU A 225 -13.77 6.78 -13.23
C LEU A 225 -14.83 7.01 -14.30
N VAL A 226 -14.57 6.53 -15.50
CA VAL A 226 -15.53 6.61 -16.63
C VAL A 226 -16.07 5.20 -16.85
N ALA A 227 -17.39 5.04 -16.76
CA ALA A 227 -18.01 3.78 -17.14
C ALA A 227 -17.76 3.58 -18.66
N PRO A 228 -17.25 2.41 -19.08
CA PRO A 228 -17.17 2.12 -20.50
C PRO A 228 -18.57 2.24 -21.11
N SER A 229 -18.69 2.97 -22.20
CA SER A 229 -19.93 3.00 -22.99
C SER A 229 -20.20 1.56 -23.44
N ALA A 230 -21.43 1.10 -23.23
CA ALA A 230 -21.89 -0.19 -23.68
C ALA A 230 -21.83 -0.29 -25.22
#